data_06531ab9cf121c6e4ebec10db051d0f4
#
_entry.id   06531ab9cf121c6e4ebec10db051d0f4
#
_cell.length_a   1.000
_cell.length_b   1.000
_cell.length_c   1.000
_cell.angle_alpha   90.00
_cell.angle_beta   90.00
_cell.angle_gamma   90.00
#
_symmetry.space_group_name_H-M   'P 1'
#
loop_
_entity.id
_entity.type
_entity.pdbx_description
1 polymer ?
#
loop_
_entity_poly.entity_id
_entity_poly.type
_entity_poly.pdbx_seq_one_letter_code
_entity_poly.pdbx_strand_id
1 'polypeptide(L)'
;PPPYSSAASDVYKRQELQIECLNSALSNVDVEQTRMHICWGNYEGPHTHDIALEKILPIILKSKVKYFLIESSNPRHAHEWKVFQDIKLPKDKVLVPGVIDSTSNFVEHPEVVADRLIQFSTVIPKDQLMAGTDCGFSTFAGFGKIDEKICYEKLHALVEGTKLASKVI
;
A
#
# COMPACT_ATOMS: atom_id res chain seq x y z
N PRO A 1 2.67 3.95 -37.18
CA PRO A 1 2.41 3.66 -35.80
C PRO A 1 3.64 4.01 -34.95
N PRO A 2 3.41 4.65 -33.83
CA PRO A 2 4.45 5.29 -33.08
C PRO A 2 5.30 4.30 -32.29
N PRO A 3 6.52 4.69 -31.91
CA PRO A 3 7.46 3.88 -31.13
C PRO A 3 7.12 3.79 -29.65
N TYR A 4 5.82 3.71 -29.30
CA TYR A 4 5.40 3.56 -27.90
C TYR A 4 5.73 2.18 -27.31
N SER A 5 6.03 1.20 -28.14
CA SER A 5 6.38 -0.14 -27.68
C SER A 5 7.77 -0.24 -27.03
N SER A 6 8.74 0.56 -27.46
CA SER A 6 10.10 0.51 -26.93
C SER A 6 10.21 1.19 -25.56
N ALA A 7 9.63 2.38 -25.38
CA ALA A 7 9.69 3.11 -24.12
C ALA A 7 8.95 2.37 -23.00
N ALA A 8 7.77 1.82 -23.26
CA ALA A 8 7.05 1.01 -22.30
C ALA A 8 7.83 -0.27 -21.92
N SER A 9 8.39 -0.97 -22.94
CA SER A 9 9.20 -2.17 -22.68
C SER A 9 10.46 -1.85 -21.85
N ASP A 10 11.07 -0.68 -22.05
CA ASP A 10 12.24 -0.26 -21.30
C ASP A 10 11.90 0.13 -19.86
N VAL A 11 10.73 0.69 -19.60
CA VAL A 11 10.24 0.95 -18.24
C VAL A 11 10.01 -0.36 -17.50
N TYR A 12 9.34 -1.33 -18.11
CA TYR A 12 9.13 -2.66 -17.50
C TYR A 12 10.45 -3.38 -17.22
N LYS A 13 11.39 -3.37 -18.15
CA LYS A 13 12.73 -3.95 -17.94
C LYS A 13 13.49 -3.31 -16.79
N ARG A 14 13.36 -1.99 -16.60
CA ARG A 14 13.95 -1.28 -15.45
C ARG A 14 13.31 -1.70 -14.14
N GLN A 15 12.00 -1.84 -14.11
CA GLN A 15 11.30 -2.30 -12.91
C GLN A 15 11.68 -3.75 -12.57
N GLU A 16 11.76 -4.64 -13.53
CA GLU A 16 12.23 -6.01 -13.30
C GLU A 16 13.67 -6.03 -12.77
N LEU A 17 14.58 -5.26 -13.36
CA LEU A 17 15.95 -5.12 -12.86
C LEU A 17 16.00 -4.59 -11.42
N GLN A 18 15.15 -3.62 -11.06
CA GLN A 18 15.06 -3.11 -9.70
C GLN A 18 14.63 -4.22 -8.71
N ILE A 19 13.65 -5.05 -9.07
CA ILE A 19 13.23 -6.18 -8.26
C ILE A 19 14.33 -7.25 -8.16
N GLU A 20 15.06 -7.53 -9.23
CA GLU A 20 16.21 -8.45 -9.19
C GLU A 20 17.32 -7.95 -8.25
N CYS A 21 17.67 -6.67 -8.34
CA CYS A 21 18.64 -6.03 -7.43
C CYS A 21 18.17 -6.10 -5.98
N LEU A 22 16.88 -5.79 -5.71
CA LEU A 22 16.30 -5.90 -4.39
C LEU A 22 16.36 -7.34 -3.86
N ASN A 23 15.98 -8.32 -4.68
CA ASN A 23 16.02 -9.73 -4.32
C ASN A 23 17.45 -10.22 -4.03
N SER A 24 18.44 -9.71 -4.74
CA SER A 24 19.84 -9.97 -4.49
C SER A 24 20.30 -9.36 -3.16
N ALA A 25 19.93 -8.11 -2.90
CA ALA A 25 20.24 -7.43 -1.63
C ALA A 25 19.62 -8.13 -0.41
N LEU A 26 18.43 -8.73 -0.59
CA LEU A 26 17.70 -9.45 0.47
C LEU A 26 18.13 -10.93 0.62
N SER A 27 19.15 -11.40 -0.11
CA SER A 27 19.51 -12.82 -0.15
C SER A 27 19.83 -13.43 1.25
N ASN A 28 20.35 -12.64 2.16
CA ASN A 28 20.73 -13.04 3.52
C ASN A 28 19.83 -12.43 4.61
N VAL A 29 18.69 -11.85 4.23
CA VAL A 29 17.74 -11.26 5.17
C VAL A 29 16.59 -12.24 5.38
N ASP A 30 16.19 -12.44 6.63
CA ASP A 30 15.00 -13.20 6.95
C ASP A 30 13.78 -12.52 6.32
N VAL A 31 13.05 -13.22 5.49
CA VAL A 31 11.88 -12.74 4.77
C VAL A 31 10.80 -12.19 5.72
N GLU A 32 10.68 -12.76 6.91
CA GLU A 32 9.75 -12.33 7.96
C GLU A 32 10.01 -10.88 8.44
N GLN A 33 11.22 -10.38 8.24
CA GLN A 33 11.61 -9.02 8.61
C GLN A 33 11.49 -8.01 7.45
N THR A 34 11.02 -8.44 6.28
CA THR A 34 11.03 -7.61 5.09
C THR A 34 9.68 -6.95 4.83
N ARG A 35 9.70 -5.63 4.64
CA ARG A 35 8.54 -4.82 4.25
C ARG A 35 8.88 -3.93 3.06
N MET A 36 7.95 -3.76 2.15
CA MET A 36 8.05 -2.81 1.04
C MET A 36 6.86 -1.86 1.08
N HIS A 37 7.16 -0.57 1.08
CA HIS A 37 6.15 0.46 0.88
C HIS A 37 6.08 0.85 -0.60
N ILE A 38 4.87 0.92 -1.11
CA ILE A 38 4.57 1.30 -2.49
C ILE A 38 3.62 2.48 -2.43
N CYS A 39 4.07 3.60 -2.97
CA CYS A 39 3.26 4.81 -3.02
C CYS A 39 3.53 5.60 -4.31
N TRP A 40 2.66 6.55 -4.59
CA TRP A 40 2.75 7.45 -5.74
C TRP A 40 3.19 8.86 -5.37
N GLY A 41 3.59 9.05 -4.12
CA GLY A 41 4.01 10.32 -3.55
C GLY A 41 3.03 10.84 -2.51
N ASN A 42 3.54 11.08 -1.31
CA ASN A 42 2.77 11.51 -0.14
C ASN A 42 2.69 13.03 -0.07
N TYR A 43 2.00 13.65 -1.03
CA TYR A 43 1.72 15.09 -1.01
C TYR A 43 0.27 15.36 -1.44
N GLU A 44 -0.29 16.44 -0.96
CA GLU A 44 -1.62 16.91 -1.34
C GLU A 44 -1.58 17.59 -2.71
N GLY A 45 -2.06 16.90 -3.72
CA GLY A 45 -2.07 17.37 -5.09
C GLY A 45 -2.96 16.53 -5.99
N PRO A 46 -3.21 16.93 -7.25
CA PRO A 46 -4.17 16.28 -8.12
C PRO A 46 -3.77 14.86 -8.55
N HIS A 47 -2.48 14.55 -8.69
CA HIS A 47 -1.98 13.20 -9.03
C HIS A 47 -2.70 12.50 -10.22
N THR A 48 -2.99 13.23 -11.27
CA THR A 48 -3.82 12.75 -12.39
C THR A 48 -3.10 11.77 -13.33
N HIS A 49 -1.80 11.57 -13.14
CA HIS A 49 -0.96 10.71 -13.99
C HIS A 49 -0.36 9.52 -13.26
N ASP A 50 -0.87 9.18 -12.09
CA ASP A 50 -0.43 8.02 -11.33
C ASP A 50 -0.67 6.74 -12.14
N ILE A 51 0.32 5.85 -12.14
CA ILE A 51 0.19 4.54 -12.79
C ILE A 51 -0.75 3.66 -11.95
N ALA A 52 -1.71 2.99 -12.58
CA ALA A 52 -2.63 2.10 -11.88
C ALA A 52 -1.89 0.90 -11.25
N LEU A 53 -2.32 0.50 -10.05
CA LEU A 53 -1.75 -0.62 -9.30
C LEU A 53 -1.74 -1.92 -10.12
N GLU A 54 -2.78 -2.18 -10.91
CA GLU A 54 -2.87 -3.38 -11.77
C GLU A 54 -1.67 -3.57 -12.70
N LYS A 55 -1.03 -2.46 -13.11
CA LYS A 55 0.12 -2.51 -14.04
C LYS A 55 1.44 -2.81 -13.35
N ILE A 56 1.59 -2.43 -12.09
CA ILE A 56 2.85 -2.60 -11.35
C ILE A 56 2.82 -3.80 -10.40
N LEU A 57 1.65 -4.18 -9.90
CA LEU A 57 1.50 -5.25 -8.91
C LEU A 57 2.14 -6.58 -9.35
N PRO A 58 1.96 -7.06 -10.61
CA PRO A 58 2.58 -8.33 -11.05
C PRO A 58 4.11 -8.31 -10.98
N ILE A 59 4.75 -7.16 -11.17
CA ILE A 59 6.21 -7.01 -11.09
C ILE A 59 6.64 -6.97 -9.63
N ILE A 60 5.95 -6.18 -8.81
CA ILE A 60 6.24 -6.01 -7.38
C ILE A 60 6.15 -7.36 -6.65
N LEU A 61 5.13 -8.17 -6.96
CA LEU A 61 4.95 -9.49 -6.34
C LEU A 61 6.06 -10.50 -6.66
N LYS A 62 6.93 -10.23 -7.66
CA LYS A 62 8.16 -11.03 -7.90
C LYS A 62 9.24 -10.79 -6.86
N SER A 63 9.11 -9.76 -6.00
CA SER A 63 10.08 -9.51 -4.94
C SER A 63 10.00 -10.57 -3.85
N LYS A 64 11.13 -10.83 -3.17
CA LYS A 64 11.19 -11.73 -2.00
C LYS A 64 10.58 -11.13 -0.74
N VAL A 65 10.20 -9.86 -0.77
CA VAL A 65 9.57 -9.18 0.37
C VAL A 65 8.28 -9.89 0.78
N LYS A 66 8.03 -9.97 2.08
CA LYS A 66 6.82 -10.61 2.62
C LYS A 66 5.66 -9.62 2.74
N TYR A 67 5.88 -8.43 3.30
CA TYR A 67 4.81 -7.49 3.62
C TYR A 67 4.79 -6.33 2.62
N PHE A 68 3.64 -6.13 1.97
CA PHE A 68 3.43 -5.08 0.98
C PHE A 68 2.49 -4.02 1.55
N LEU A 69 3.03 -2.83 1.80
CA LEU A 69 2.27 -1.67 2.24
C LEU A 69 1.89 -0.84 1.03
N ILE A 70 0.60 -0.68 0.76
CA ILE A 70 0.08 0.08 -0.38
C ILE A 70 -0.89 1.15 0.07
N GLU A 71 -0.90 2.29 -0.62
CA GLU A 71 -1.90 3.33 -0.42
C GLU A 71 -3.30 2.81 -0.81
N SER A 72 -4.31 3.05 0.02
CA SER A 72 -5.68 2.69 -0.32
C SER A 72 -6.76 3.46 0.46
N SER A 73 -6.40 4.41 1.33
CA SER A 73 -7.39 5.24 2.01
C SER A 73 -7.66 6.56 1.31
N ASN A 74 -6.72 7.09 0.57
CA ASN A 74 -6.91 8.31 -0.18
C ASN A 74 -7.81 8.08 -1.42
N PRO A 75 -8.58 9.09 -1.86
CA PRO A 75 -9.58 8.90 -2.91
C PRO A 75 -9.01 8.52 -4.28
N ARG A 76 -7.70 8.70 -4.51
CA ARG A 76 -7.03 8.32 -5.77
C ARG A 76 -6.86 6.81 -5.91
N HIS A 77 -6.59 6.11 -4.80
CA HIS A 77 -6.24 4.70 -4.75
C HIS A 77 -7.27 3.84 -4.00
N ALA A 78 -8.27 4.44 -3.34
CA ALA A 78 -9.29 3.74 -2.56
C ALA A 78 -10.09 2.69 -3.36
N HIS A 79 -10.12 2.79 -4.67
CA HIS A 79 -10.80 1.83 -5.55
C HIS A 79 -9.94 0.60 -5.92
N GLU A 80 -8.63 0.65 -5.72
CA GLU A 80 -7.67 -0.33 -6.24
C GLU A 80 -7.66 -1.67 -5.49
N TRP A 81 -8.39 -1.80 -4.37
CA TRP A 81 -8.64 -3.11 -3.75
C TRP A 81 -9.23 -4.12 -4.74
N LYS A 82 -9.95 -3.63 -5.78
CA LYS A 82 -10.56 -4.46 -6.84
C LYS A 82 -9.52 -5.20 -7.68
N VAL A 83 -8.30 -4.70 -7.76
CA VAL A 83 -7.20 -5.36 -8.48
C VAL A 83 -6.95 -6.77 -7.95
N PHE A 84 -7.17 -6.99 -6.65
CA PHE A 84 -7.02 -8.31 -6.02
C PHE A 84 -8.16 -9.29 -6.31
N GLN A 85 -9.22 -8.87 -7.01
CA GLN A 85 -10.22 -9.79 -7.56
C GLN A 85 -9.60 -10.66 -8.66
N ASP A 86 -8.74 -10.06 -9.49
CA ASP A 86 -8.12 -10.68 -10.66
C ASP A 86 -6.68 -11.13 -10.38
N ILE A 87 -5.89 -10.33 -9.66
CA ILE A 87 -4.50 -10.64 -9.31
C ILE A 87 -4.46 -11.20 -7.88
N LYS A 88 -4.24 -12.51 -7.76
CA LYS A 88 -4.19 -13.16 -6.45
C LYS A 88 -2.86 -12.90 -5.75
N LEU A 89 -2.94 -12.56 -4.47
CA LEU A 89 -1.76 -12.44 -3.61
C LEU A 89 -1.13 -13.84 -3.41
N PRO A 90 0.18 -14.02 -3.64
CA PRO A 90 0.86 -15.28 -3.34
C PRO A 90 0.73 -15.64 -1.85
N LYS A 91 0.63 -16.93 -1.55
CA LYS A 91 0.36 -17.43 -0.18
C LYS A 91 1.42 -17.04 0.86
N ASP A 92 2.64 -16.78 0.42
CA ASP A 92 3.78 -16.36 1.25
C ASP A 92 3.83 -14.85 1.46
N LYS A 93 2.90 -14.07 0.90
CA LYS A 93 2.83 -12.61 0.98
C LYS A 93 1.72 -12.14 1.91
N VAL A 94 1.91 -10.98 2.49
CA VAL A 94 0.93 -10.29 3.34
C VAL A 94 0.68 -8.89 2.79
N LEU A 95 -0.57 -8.55 2.60
CA LEU A 95 -1.00 -7.21 2.21
C LEU A 95 -1.24 -6.36 3.46
N VAL A 96 -0.72 -5.15 3.44
CA VAL A 96 -0.92 -4.13 4.48
C VAL A 96 -1.51 -2.89 3.80
N PRO A 97 -2.82 -2.88 3.48
CA PRO A 97 -3.43 -1.71 2.88
C PRO A 97 -3.40 -0.52 3.84
N GLY A 98 -3.17 0.66 3.30
CA GLY A 98 -3.38 1.90 4.00
C GLY A 98 -4.88 2.11 4.21
N VAL A 99 -5.30 2.14 5.46
CA VAL A 99 -6.70 2.41 5.85
C VAL A 99 -6.84 3.70 6.62
N ILE A 100 -5.73 4.42 6.76
CA ILE A 100 -5.60 5.77 7.32
C ILE A 100 -4.91 6.65 6.29
N ASP A 101 -5.53 7.76 5.90
CA ASP A 101 -4.92 8.78 5.05
C ASP A 101 -3.84 9.53 5.84
N SER A 102 -2.67 9.71 5.24
CA SER A 102 -1.51 10.37 5.86
C SER A 102 -1.31 11.81 5.42
N THR A 103 -2.21 12.37 4.60
CA THR A 103 -2.09 13.73 4.07
C THR A 103 -3.13 14.71 4.62
N SER A 104 -4.23 14.22 5.20
CA SER A 104 -5.31 15.03 5.75
C SER A 104 -5.28 15.12 7.27
N ASN A 105 -5.80 16.23 7.82
CA ASN A 105 -5.96 16.43 9.27
C ASN A 105 -7.25 15.81 9.84
N PHE A 106 -8.08 15.18 9.02
CA PHE A 106 -9.25 14.46 9.50
C PHE A 106 -8.82 13.14 10.15
N VAL A 107 -9.24 12.91 11.40
CA VAL A 107 -9.09 11.62 12.06
C VAL A 107 -10.22 10.70 11.58
N GLU A 108 -9.87 9.57 11.02
CA GLU A 108 -10.83 8.58 10.57
C GLU A 108 -11.63 8.00 11.74
N HIS A 109 -12.95 7.85 11.56
CA HIS A 109 -13.74 7.11 12.53
C HIS A 109 -13.35 5.62 12.51
N PRO A 110 -13.23 4.93 13.66
CA PRO A 110 -12.87 3.51 13.71
C PRO A 110 -13.73 2.60 12.83
N GLU A 111 -15.02 2.89 12.69
CA GLU A 111 -15.89 2.12 11.77
C GLU A 111 -15.50 2.27 10.30
N VAL A 112 -15.05 3.45 9.86
CA VAL A 112 -14.54 3.65 8.50
C VAL A 112 -13.28 2.82 8.25
N VAL A 113 -12.41 2.74 9.23
CA VAL A 113 -11.21 1.88 9.19
C VAL A 113 -11.62 0.41 9.09
N ALA A 114 -12.60 0.00 9.92
CA ALA A 114 -13.13 -1.38 9.90
C ALA A 114 -13.76 -1.72 8.55
N ASP A 115 -14.59 -0.85 7.98
CA ASP A 115 -15.23 -1.05 6.68
C ASP A 115 -14.21 -1.24 5.56
N ARG A 116 -13.14 -0.45 5.56
CA ARG A 116 -12.03 -0.60 4.59
C ARG A 116 -11.36 -1.97 4.71
N LEU A 117 -11.08 -2.44 5.92
CA LEU A 117 -10.48 -3.77 6.15
C LEU A 117 -11.43 -4.91 5.76
N ILE A 118 -12.72 -4.80 6.11
CA ILE A 118 -13.75 -5.76 5.70
C ILE A 118 -13.85 -5.81 4.17
N GLN A 119 -13.77 -4.68 3.50
CA GLN A 119 -13.75 -4.64 2.04
C GLN A 119 -12.54 -5.42 1.47
N PHE A 120 -11.33 -5.21 2.00
CA PHE A 120 -10.15 -5.98 1.57
C PHE A 120 -10.28 -7.47 1.89
N SER A 121 -10.92 -7.85 3.01
CA SER A 121 -11.11 -9.25 3.38
C SER A 121 -11.99 -10.04 2.40
N THR A 122 -12.76 -9.35 1.55
CA THR A 122 -13.54 -10.01 0.49
C THR A 122 -12.67 -10.56 -0.64
N VAL A 123 -11.43 -10.09 -0.76
CA VAL A 123 -10.51 -10.44 -1.85
C VAL A 123 -9.15 -10.97 -1.37
N ILE A 124 -8.78 -10.70 -0.13
CA ILE A 124 -7.53 -11.14 0.53
C ILE A 124 -7.90 -12.05 1.71
N PRO A 125 -7.30 -13.24 1.82
CA PRO A 125 -7.47 -14.10 3.00
C PRO A 125 -7.07 -13.38 4.29
N LYS A 126 -7.77 -13.66 5.39
CA LYS A 126 -7.55 -13.03 6.69
C LYS A 126 -6.10 -13.15 7.19
N ASP A 127 -5.50 -14.30 7.01
CA ASP A 127 -4.12 -14.60 7.41
C ASP A 127 -3.05 -13.89 6.56
N GLN A 128 -3.46 -13.29 5.44
CA GLN A 128 -2.64 -12.49 4.56
C GLN A 128 -2.99 -10.98 4.62
N LEU A 129 -3.82 -10.54 5.55
CA LEU A 129 -4.29 -9.15 5.65
C LEU A 129 -3.86 -8.53 6.97
N MET A 130 -3.23 -7.36 6.90
CA MET A 130 -2.91 -6.49 8.03
C MET A 130 -3.52 -5.10 7.79
N ALA A 131 -3.30 -4.17 8.72
CA ALA A 131 -3.72 -2.78 8.59
C ALA A 131 -2.53 -1.83 8.71
N GLY A 132 -2.53 -0.76 7.92
CA GLY A 132 -1.50 0.27 7.94
C GLY A 132 -2.04 1.66 7.63
N THR A 133 -1.15 2.63 7.55
CA THR A 133 -1.40 3.96 7.02
C THR A 133 -1.01 4.01 5.54
N ASP A 134 -1.59 4.94 4.78
CA ASP A 134 -1.22 5.12 3.36
C ASP A 134 0.29 5.32 3.21
N CYS A 135 0.85 6.27 3.95
CA CYS A 135 2.27 6.57 4.02
C CYS A 135 2.65 6.97 5.47
N GLY A 136 3.84 7.52 5.64
CA GLY A 136 4.18 8.25 6.87
C GLY A 136 3.49 9.62 6.92
N PHE A 137 3.36 10.20 8.11
CA PHE A 137 2.69 11.50 8.32
C PHE A 137 3.57 12.71 7.97
N SER A 138 4.79 12.48 7.50
CA SER A 138 5.69 13.53 7.03
C SER A 138 6.47 13.01 5.82
N THR A 139 6.30 13.66 4.67
CA THR A 139 6.99 13.28 3.43
C THR A 139 8.48 13.62 3.48
N PHE A 140 8.82 14.79 4.04
CA PHE A 140 10.18 15.32 4.15
C PHE A 140 10.42 15.91 5.52
N ALA A 141 11.64 15.81 6.02
CA ALA A 141 12.05 16.47 7.27
C ALA A 141 11.78 17.99 7.17
N GLY A 142 11.06 18.54 8.14
CA GLY A 142 10.66 19.94 8.19
C GLY A 142 9.41 20.29 7.36
N PHE A 143 8.81 19.37 6.65
CA PHE A 143 7.58 19.56 5.86
C PHE A 143 6.41 18.73 6.35
N GLY A 144 6.38 18.37 7.62
CA GLY A 144 5.23 17.70 8.22
C GLY A 144 4.00 18.62 8.21
N LYS A 145 2.91 18.20 7.57
CA LYS A 145 1.63 18.94 7.54
C LYS A 145 0.67 18.49 8.64
N ILE A 146 0.89 17.31 9.19
CA ILE A 146 0.00 16.71 10.18
C ILE A 146 0.61 16.94 11.56
N ASP A 147 -0.15 17.56 12.45
CA ASP A 147 0.25 17.74 13.85
C ASP A 147 0.45 16.38 14.54
N GLU A 148 1.44 16.30 15.42
CA GLU A 148 1.79 15.08 16.14
C GLU A 148 0.58 14.49 16.90
N LYS A 149 -0.24 15.33 17.52
CA LYS A 149 -1.42 14.87 18.25
C LYS A 149 -2.44 14.23 17.31
N ILE A 150 -2.62 14.79 16.11
CA ILE A 150 -3.50 14.21 15.08
C ILE A 150 -2.94 12.87 14.62
N CYS A 151 -1.63 12.73 14.45
CA CYS A 151 -1.00 11.45 14.11
C CYS A 151 -1.34 10.36 15.15
N TYR A 152 -1.23 10.67 16.44
CA TYR A 152 -1.58 9.71 17.52
C TYR A 152 -3.06 9.36 17.52
N GLU A 153 -3.95 10.32 17.29
CA GLU A 153 -5.40 10.05 17.17
C GLU A 153 -5.72 9.17 15.97
N LYS A 154 -5.06 9.39 14.83
CA LYS A 154 -5.19 8.53 13.65
C LYS A 154 -4.69 7.11 13.92
N LEU A 155 -3.56 6.95 14.60
CA LEU A 155 -3.05 5.63 14.99
C LEU A 155 -3.96 4.94 16.01
N HIS A 156 -4.59 5.70 16.91
CA HIS A 156 -5.60 5.18 17.82
C HIS A 156 -6.83 4.68 17.04
N ALA A 157 -7.34 5.47 16.08
CA ALA A 157 -8.43 5.07 15.21
C ALA A 157 -8.09 3.80 14.38
N LEU A 158 -6.83 3.67 13.90
CA LEU A 158 -6.35 2.47 13.23
C LEU A 158 -6.49 1.23 14.12
N VAL A 159 -6.03 1.31 15.37
CA VAL A 159 -6.09 0.20 16.33
C VAL A 159 -7.53 -0.18 16.64
N GLU A 160 -8.38 0.81 16.97
CA GLU A 160 -9.77 0.54 17.31
C GLU A 160 -10.57 -0.02 16.11
N GLY A 161 -10.36 0.53 14.91
CA GLY A 161 -11.00 0.03 13.70
C GLY A 161 -10.54 -1.40 13.35
N THR A 162 -9.27 -1.71 13.53
CA THR A 162 -8.75 -3.07 13.35
C THR A 162 -9.39 -4.06 14.33
N LYS A 163 -9.59 -3.66 15.59
CA LYS A 163 -10.32 -4.48 16.59
C LYS A 163 -11.77 -4.73 16.17
N LEU A 164 -12.43 -3.72 15.60
CA LEU A 164 -13.80 -3.87 15.09
C LEU A 164 -13.83 -4.85 13.91
N ALA A 165 -12.98 -4.65 12.91
CA ALA A 165 -12.89 -5.54 11.75
C ALA A 165 -12.60 -7.00 12.17
N SER A 166 -11.69 -7.22 13.11
CA SER A 166 -11.28 -8.57 13.56
C SER A 166 -12.40 -9.39 14.20
N LYS A 167 -13.52 -8.74 14.57
CA LYS A 167 -14.70 -9.44 15.08
C LYS A 167 -15.62 -9.97 13.97
N VAL A 168 -15.43 -9.49 12.75
CA VAL A 168 -16.30 -9.75 11.59
C VAL A 168 -15.62 -10.65 10.57
N ILE A 169 -14.30 -10.49 10.38
CA ILE A 169 -13.50 -11.24 9.41
C ILE A 169 -12.73 -12.39 10.03
#